data_ade44f2030b29c33d728078fde557379
#
_entry.id   ade44f2030b29c33d728078fde557379
#
_cell.length_a   1.000
_cell.length_b   1.000
_cell.length_c   1.000
_cell.angle_alpha   90.00
_cell.angle_beta   90.00
_cell.angle_gamma   90.00
#
_symmetry.space_group_name_H-M   'P 1'
#
loop_
_entity.id
_entity.type
_entity.pdbx_description
1 polymer ?
#
loop_
_entity_poly.entity_id
_entity_poly.type
_entity_poly.pdbx_seq_one_letter_code
_entity_poly.pdbx_strand_id
1 'polypeptide(L)'
;MPPPERYNTGYNIGVGGAVVQDGRLLLVRRASRRGRGNWQVPGGFIEPDETIEAAVVREVAEEAGVTAEVQGVLGLRNRYDPDIGNSLYVVMLMRPVSGVPQPDDREVDRAGYFNLEEIKALDQVPAINLEIAARALAHDRRLLSPQTVAHSTGATYTLFVG
;
A
#
# COMPACT_ATOMS: atom_id res chain seq x y z
N MET A 1 14.07 13.23 -12.93
CA MET A 1 14.13 14.17 -11.79
C MET A 1 14.65 13.42 -10.58
N PRO A 2 15.71 13.86 -9.97
CA PRO A 2 16.17 13.19 -8.76
C PRO A 2 15.11 13.35 -7.67
N PRO A 3 14.93 12.35 -6.81
CA PRO A 3 14.00 12.48 -5.70
C PRO A 3 14.42 13.67 -4.82
N PRO A 4 13.47 14.32 -4.16
CA PRO A 4 13.78 15.36 -3.19
C PRO A 4 14.84 14.87 -2.19
N GLU A 5 15.67 15.77 -1.71
CA GLU A 5 16.78 15.43 -0.78
C GLU A 5 16.32 14.54 0.39
N ARG A 6 15.08 14.75 0.86
CA ARG A 6 14.49 13.93 1.93
C ARG A 6 14.41 12.44 1.58
N TYR A 7 14.42 12.09 0.29
CA TYR A 7 14.40 10.70 -0.15
C TYR A 7 15.80 10.13 -0.42
N ASN A 8 16.81 10.94 -0.30
CA ASN A 8 18.21 10.53 -0.44
C ASN A 8 18.88 10.26 0.91
N THR A 9 18.09 9.96 1.95
CA THR A 9 18.60 9.71 3.29
C THR A 9 19.12 8.30 3.50
N GLY A 10 19.12 7.47 2.46
CA GLY A 10 19.56 6.08 2.53
C GLY A 10 18.46 5.09 2.88
N TYR A 11 17.33 5.53 3.43
CA TYR A 11 16.19 4.65 3.78
C TYR A 11 14.86 5.37 3.60
N ASN A 12 14.08 4.92 2.64
CA ASN A 12 12.75 5.49 2.37
C ASN A 12 11.67 4.59 2.91
N ILE A 13 10.58 5.19 3.41
CA ILE A 13 9.44 4.47 3.94
C ILE A 13 8.22 4.73 3.07
N GLY A 14 7.62 3.65 2.58
CA GLY A 14 6.38 3.70 1.81
C GLY A 14 5.30 2.85 2.44
N VAL A 15 4.07 3.03 1.97
CA VAL A 15 2.91 2.27 2.40
C VAL A 15 2.15 1.75 1.19
N GLY A 16 1.53 0.59 1.34
CA GLY A 16 0.61 0.04 0.35
C GLY A 16 -0.68 -0.42 1.02
N GLY A 17 -1.81 -0.15 0.38
CA GLY A 17 -3.12 -0.52 0.90
C GLY A 17 -3.67 -1.76 0.20
N ALA A 18 -3.74 -2.87 0.91
CA ALA A 18 -4.42 -4.07 0.44
C ALA A 18 -5.90 -4.00 0.85
N VAL A 19 -6.70 -3.33 0.03
CA VAL A 19 -8.13 -3.15 0.27
C VAL A 19 -8.88 -4.36 -0.26
N VAL A 20 -9.56 -5.07 0.63
CA VAL A 20 -10.30 -6.30 0.29
C VAL A 20 -11.79 -6.08 0.44
N GLN A 21 -12.54 -6.42 -0.60
CA GLN A 21 -13.99 -6.39 -0.62
C GLN A 21 -14.52 -7.65 -1.32
N ASP A 22 -15.35 -8.42 -0.60
CA ASP A 22 -16.03 -9.60 -1.15
C ASP A 22 -15.07 -10.59 -1.85
N GLY A 23 -13.94 -10.89 -1.22
CA GLY A 23 -12.93 -11.81 -1.76
C GLY A 23 -12.13 -11.27 -2.94
N ARG A 24 -12.14 -9.95 -3.13
CA ARG A 24 -11.42 -9.27 -4.21
C ARG A 24 -10.50 -8.19 -3.64
N LEU A 25 -9.35 -8.03 -4.28
CA LEU A 25 -8.32 -7.06 -3.90
C LEU A 25 -8.34 -5.87 -4.86
N LEU A 26 -8.29 -4.67 -4.30
CA LEU A 26 -8.16 -3.44 -5.07
C LEU A 26 -6.76 -3.34 -5.65
N LEU A 27 -6.67 -3.25 -6.98
CA LEU A 27 -5.43 -3.00 -7.69
C LEU A 27 -5.56 -1.77 -8.57
N VAL A 28 -4.43 -1.11 -8.79
CA VAL A 28 -4.29 -0.01 -9.74
C VAL A 28 -3.20 -0.36 -10.76
N ARG A 29 -3.31 0.19 -11.96
CA ARG A 29 -2.28 0.01 -12.99
C ARG A 29 -1.47 1.29 -13.15
N ARG A 30 -0.16 1.18 -13.06
CA ARG A 30 0.74 2.33 -13.18
C ARG A 30 0.72 2.91 -14.60
N ALA A 31 0.56 4.22 -14.67
CA ALA A 31 0.67 4.99 -15.90
C ALA A 31 1.98 5.76 -16.00
N SER A 32 2.72 5.89 -14.89
CA SER A 32 3.98 6.60 -14.86
C SER A 32 5.09 5.80 -15.53
N ARG A 33 6.14 6.51 -15.94
CA ARG A 33 7.28 5.97 -16.69
C ARG A 33 7.88 4.71 -16.08
N ARG A 34 8.13 4.76 -14.75
CA ARG A 34 8.72 3.64 -14.02
C ARG A 34 7.64 2.61 -13.69
N GLY A 35 7.79 1.42 -14.23
CA GLY A 35 6.82 0.34 -14.05
C GLY A 35 5.50 0.54 -14.76
N ARG A 36 5.48 1.29 -15.85
CA ARG A 36 4.26 1.50 -16.63
C ARG A 36 3.62 0.17 -17.00
N GLY A 37 2.32 0.07 -16.76
CA GLY A 37 1.53 -1.13 -17.02
C GLY A 37 1.52 -2.14 -15.89
N ASN A 38 2.34 -1.94 -14.83
CA ASN A 38 2.34 -2.83 -13.67
C ASN A 38 1.06 -2.65 -12.85
N TRP A 39 0.44 -3.78 -12.52
CA TRP A 39 -0.67 -3.84 -11.58
C TRP A 39 -0.13 -4.01 -10.17
N GLN A 40 -0.64 -3.21 -9.25
CA GLN A 40 -0.15 -3.18 -7.88
C GLN A 40 -1.23 -2.69 -6.92
N VAL A 41 -1.03 -2.93 -5.62
CA VAL A 41 -1.85 -2.26 -4.62
C VAL A 41 -1.55 -0.75 -4.65
N PRO A 42 -2.56 0.10 -4.42
CA PRO A 42 -2.32 1.54 -4.32
C PRO A 42 -1.42 1.86 -3.13
N GLY A 43 -0.55 2.85 -3.28
CA GLY A 43 0.37 3.24 -2.23
C GLY A 43 1.39 4.26 -2.69
N GLY A 44 2.26 4.67 -1.78
CA GLY A 44 3.30 5.65 -2.03
C GLY A 44 4.10 5.98 -0.79
N PHE A 45 4.90 7.03 -0.86
CA PHE A 45 5.74 7.45 0.25
C PHE A 45 4.97 8.16 1.35
N ILE A 46 5.42 7.95 2.59
CA ILE A 46 4.88 8.65 3.76
C ILE A 46 5.40 10.08 3.76
N GLU A 47 4.50 11.03 4.00
CA GLU A 47 4.85 12.44 4.17
C GLU A 47 5.34 12.71 5.60
N PRO A 48 6.21 13.72 5.83
CA PRO A 48 6.79 13.96 7.16
C PRO A 48 5.77 14.30 8.26
N ASP A 49 4.60 14.78 7.88
CA ASP A 49 3.56 15.28 8.79
C ASP A 49 2.37 14.33 8.95
N GLU A 50 2.52 13.08 8.53
CA GLU A 50 1.44 12.09 8.63
C GLU A 50 1.93 10.78 9.27
N THR A 51 0.99 10.04 9.89
CA THR A 51 1.25 8.68 10.35
C THR A 51 1.22 7.72 9.18
N ILE A 52 1.73 6.49 9.37
CA ILE A 52 1.67 5.46 8.31
C ILE A 52 0.22 5.12 7.96
N GLU A 53 -0.68 5.13 8.94
CA GLU A 53 -2.11 4.87 8.72
C GLU A 53 -2.75 5.99 7.91
N ALA A 54 -2.45 7.24 8.24
CA ALA A 54 -2.95 8.39 7.47
C ALA A 54 -2.43 8.37 6.03
N ALA A 55 -1.16 8.01 5.86
CA ALA A 55 -0.52 7.93 4.54
C ALA A 55 -1.21 6.90 3.64
N VAL A 56 -1.48 5.71 4.15
CA VAL A 56 -2.10 4.66 3.32
C VAL A 56 -3.55 5.00 2.97
N VAL A 57 -4.29 5.61 3.90
CA VAL A 57 -5.66 6.09 3.63
C VAL A 57 -5.63 7.15 2.53
N ARG A 58 -4.72 8.10 2.61
CA ARG A 58 -4.56 9.16 1.61
C ARG A 58 -4.19 8.59 0.23
N GLU A 59 -3.21 7.71 0.17
CA GLU A 59 -2.74 7.13 -1.10
C GLU A 59 -3.84 6.31 -1.80
N VAL A 60 -4.58 5.51 -1.06
CA VAL A 60 -5.70 4.74 -1.62
C VAL A 60 -6.78 5.67 -2.18
N ALA A 61 -7.11 6.73 -1.45
CA ALA A 61 -8.10 7.70 -1.91
C ALA A 61 -7.62 8.45 -3.17
N GLU A 62 -6.37 8.89 -3.19
CA GLU A 62 -5.81 9.63 -4.31
C GLU A 62 -5.70 8.77 -5.58
N GLU A 63 -5.16 7.57 -5.48
CA GLU A 63 -4.90 6.74 -6.65
C GLU A 63 -6.13 5.96 -7.14
N ALA A 64 -6.99 5.51 -6.22
CA ALA A 64 -8.07 4.59 -6.56
C ALA A 64 -9.48 5.13 -6.28
N GLY A 65 -9.62 6.31 -5.68
CA GLY A 65 -10.93 6.90 -5.41
C GLY A 65 -11.74 6.19 -4.33
N VAL A 66 -11.10 5.34 -3.53
CA VAL A 66 -11.75 4.56 -2.48
C VAL A 66 -11.32 5.09 -1.12
N THR A 67 -12.30 5.34 -0.25
CA THR A 67 -12.04 5.61 1.17
C THR A 67 -12.06 4.27 1.91
N ALA A 68 -10.95 3.95 2.56
CA ALA A 68 -10.78 2.70 3.27
C ALA A 68 -10.19 2.93 4.66
N GLU A 69 -10.39 1.98 5.56
CA GLU A 69 -9.85 2.04 6.92
C GLU A 69 -8.88 0.88 7.15
N VAL A 70 -7.86 1.14 7.98
CA VAL A 70 -6.83 0.17 8.30
C VAL A 70 -7.35 -0.87 9.28
N GLN A 71 -7.11 -2.15 8.97
CA GLN A 71 -7.41 -3.27 9.86
C GLN A 71 -6.14 -3.77 10.58
N GLY A 72 -4.99 -3.69 9.94
CA GLY A 72 -3.72 -4.12 10.51
C GLY A 72 -2.62 -4.18 9.47
N VAL A 73 -1.42 -4.54 9.90
CA VAL A 73 -0.28 -4.73 9.01
C VAL A 73 -0.29 -6.15 8.48
N LEU A 74 -0.38 -6.28 7.16
CA LEU A 74 -0.33 -7.56 6.47
C LEU A 74 1.10 -8.07 6.33
N GLY A 75 2.04 -7.17 6.06
CA GLY A 75 3.44 -7.53 5.88
C GLY A 75 4.33 -6.33 5.67
N LEU A 76 5.63 -6.61 5.67
CA LEU A 76 6.68 -5.64 5.43
C LEU A 76 7.55 -6.12 4.27
N ARG A 77 7.96 -5.19 3.43
CA ARG A 77 8.96 -5.46 2.41
C ARG A 77 10.18 -4.57 2.66
N ASN A 78 11.33 -5.17 2.80
CA ASN A 78 12.59 -4.43 2.73
C ASN A 78 13.19 -4.61 1.33
N ARG A 79 13.50 -3.51 0.67
CA ARG A 79 14.26 -3.53 -0.57
C ARG A 79 15.61 -2.92 -0.33
N TYR A 80 16.65 -3.66 -0.62
CA TYR A 80 18.00 -3.14 -0.68
C TYR A 80 18.41 -2.99 -2.14
N ASP A 81 18.85 -1.80 -2.51
CA ASP A 81 19.36 -1.53 -3.85
C ASP A 81 20.61 -0.65 -3.67
N PRO A 82 21.79 -1.13 -4.12
CA PRO A 82 23.05 -0.38 -3.90
C PRO A 82 23.11 0.96 -4.62
N ASP A 83 22.29 1.16 -5.64
CA ASP A 83 22.32 2.38 -6.44
C ASP A 83 21.29 3.41 -5.96
N ILE A 84 20.13 2.97 -5.51
CA ILE A 84 19.03 3.87 -5.13
C ILE A 84 18.68 3.85 -3.64
N GLY A 85 19.39 3.05 -2.85
CA GLY A 85 19.21 2.99 -1.39
C GLY A 85 18.16 2.01 -0.93
N ASN A 86 17.98 1.96 0.38
CA ASN A 86 17.03 1.07 1.05
C ASN A 86 15.61 1.62 1.03
N SER A 87 14.65 0.72 1.03
CA SER A 87 13.24 1.10 1.13
C SER A 87 12.50 0.09 1.99
N LEU A 88 11.79 0.60 3.00
CA LEU A 88 10.82 -0.18 3.77
C LEU A 88 9.43 0.13 3.23
N TYR A 89 8.64 -0.91 2.99
CA TYR A 89 7.28 -0.78 2.48
C TYR A 89 6.35 -1.54 3.41
N VAL A 90 5.42 -0.82 4.01
CA VAL A 90 4.45 -1.37 4.95
C VAL A 90 3.15 -1.63 4.22
N VAL A 91 2.75 -2.89 4.11
CA VAL A 91 1.50 -3.28 3.47
C VAL A 91 0.43 -3.45 4.54
N MET A 92 -0.62 -2.66 4.43
CA MET A 92 -1.73 -2.68 5.38
C MET A 92 -2.97 -3.32 4.78
N LEU A 93 -3.58 -4.24 5.51
CA LEU A 93 -4.89 -4.74 5.16
C LEU A 93 -5.92 -3.68 5.49
N MET A 94 -6.82 -3.40 4.53
CA MET A 94 -7.81 -2.35 4.67
C MET A 94 -9.18 -2.85 4.25
N ARG A 95 -10.20 -2.20 4.78
CA ARG A 95 -11.60 -2.43 4.44
C ARG A 95 -12.18 -1.18 3.79
N PRO A 96 -12.88 -1.28 2.65
CA PRO A 96 -13.49 -0.11 2.04
C PRO A 96 -14.66 0.41 2.89
N VAL A 97 -14.77 1.73 2.97
CA VAL A 97 -15.86 2.42 3.66
C VAL A 97 -16.81 3.05 2.65
N SER A 98 -16.26 3.67 1.61
CA SER A 98 -17.05 4.33 0.56
C SER A 98 -16.24 4.50 -0.71
N GLY A 99 -16.91 4.89 -1.78
CA GLY A 99 -16.29 5.10 -3.08
C GLY A 99 -16.27 3.85 -3.94
N VAL A 100 -16.13 4.07 -5.25
CA VAL A 100 -15.94 3.02 -6.23
C VAL A 100 -14.57 3.22 -6.89
N PRO A 101 -13.90 2.15 -7.32
CA PRO A 101 -12.58 2.29 -7.94
C PRO A 101 -12.61 3.24 -9.14
N GLN A 102 -11.75 4.24 -9.08
CA GLN A 102 -11.60 5.23 -10.13
C GLN A 102 -10.14 5.68 -10.16
N PRO A 103 -9.43 5.52 -11.30
CA PRO A 103 -8.05 5.96 -11.40
C PRO A 103 -7.94 7.49 -11.37
N ASP A 104 -6.79 7.99 -10.93
CA ASP A 104 -6.52 9.44 -10.94
C ASP A 104 -6.16 9.98 -12.33
N ASP A 105 -5.91 9.09 -13.29
CA ASP A 105 -5.49 9.39 -14.66
C ASP A 105 -4.17 10.16 -14.75
N ARG A 106 -3.36 10.13 -13.70
CA ARG A 106 -2.04 10.73 -13.64
C ARG A 106 -0.97 9.69 -13.34
N GLU A 107 -0.99 9.13 -12.14
CA GLU A 107 -0.05 8.11 -11.71
C GLU A 107 -0.55 6.71 -12.07
N VAL A 108 -1.86 6.55 -12.11
CA VAL A 108 -2.52 5.30 -12.49
C VAL A 108 -3.61 5.56 -13.52
N ASP A 109 -3.81 4.61 -14.43
CA ASP A 109 -4.79 4.71 -15.51
C ASP A 109 -5.92 3.69 -15.42
N ARG A 110 -5.83 2.75 -14.49
CA ARG A 110 -6.90 1.77 -14.19
C ARG A 110 -6.95 1.48 -12.71
N ALA A 111 -8.15 1.17 -12.22
CA ALA A 111 -8.39 0.74 -10.86
C ALA A 111 -9.57 -0.23 -10.84
N GLY A 112 -9.50 -1.27 -10.01
CA GLY A 112 -10.60 -2.24 -9.89
C GLY A 112 -10.32 -3.28 -8.82
N TYR A 113 -11.36 -4.03 -8.49
CA TYR A 113 -11.29 -5.18 -7.59
C TYR A 113 -11.17 -6.46 -8.39
N PHE A 114 -10.24 -7.32 -8.00
CA PHE A 114 -9.96 -8.57 -8.70
C PHE A 114 -9.84 -9.72 -7.71
N ASN A 115 -10.39 -10.88 -8.04
CA ASN A 115 -10.12 -12.09 -7.28
C ASN A 115 -8.74 -12.65 -7.65
N LEU A 116 -8.26 -13.66 -6.92
CA LEU A 116 -6.91 -14.17 -7.11
C LEU A 116 -6.68 -14.74 -8.53
N GLU A 117 -7.66 -15.44 -9.08
CA GLU A 117 -7.54 -16.00 -10.43
C GLU A 117 -7.49 -14.91 -11.51
N GLU A 118 -8.30 -13.87 -11.33
CA GLU A 118 -8.25 -12.70 -12.21
C GLU A 118 -6.89 -11.99 -12.13
N ILE A 119 -6.33 -11.86 -10.92
CA ILE A 119 -5.02 -11.24 -10.73
C ILE A 119 -3.93 -12.04 -11.45
N LYS A 120 -3.97 -13.36 -11.33
CA LYS A 120 -3.00 -14.24 -12.02
C LYS A 120 -3.09 -14.14 -13.55
N ALA A 121 -4.24 -13.73 -14.07
CA ALA A 121 -4.48 -13.57 -15.50
C ALA A 121 -4.15 -12.17 -16.03
N LEU A 122 -3.91 -11.19 -15.16
CA LEU A 122 -3.52 -9.85 -15.57
C LEU A 122 -2.10 -9.84 -16.14
N ASP A 123 -1.87 -8.94 -17.09
CA ASP A 123 -0.52 -8.68 -17.61
C ASP A 123 0.27 -7.88 -16.57
N GLN A 124 1.55 -8.18 -16.43
CA GLN A 124 2.49 -7.38 -15.67
C GLN A 124 2.10 -7.18 -14.20
N VAL A 125 1.89 -8.27 -13.47
CA VAL A 125 1.77 -8.23 -12.02
C VAL A 125 3.13 -8.61 -11.42
N PRO A 126 3.85 -7.68 -10.78
CA PRO A 126 5.11 -8.01 -10.12
C PRO A 126 4.93 -9.08 -9.04
N ALA A 127 5.95 -9.92 -8.86
CA ALA A 127 5.90 -11.05 -7.93
C ALA A 127 5.49 -10.63 -6.52
N ILE A 128 5.94 -9.46 -6.05
CA ILE A 128 5.56 -8.96 -4.74
C ILE A 128 4.05 -8.71 -4.63
N ASN A 129 3.43 -8.19 -5.68
CA ASN A 129 1.98 -7.95 -5.66
C ASN A 129 1.17 -9.25 -5.75
N LEU A 130 1.71 -10.30 -6.40
CA LEU A 130 1.11 -11.63 -6.35
C LEU A 130 1.15 -12.20 -4.94
N GLU A 131 2.27 -12.04 -4.22
CA GLU A 131 2.38 -12.47 -2.82
C GLU A 131 1.42 -11.68 -1.92
N ILE A 132 1.34 -10.36 -2.09
CA ILE A 132 0.40 -9.53 -1.34
C ILE A 132 -1.04 -10.01 -1.58
N ALA A 133 -1.40 -10.27 -2.82
CA ALA A 133 -2.73 -10.74 -3.18
C ALA A 133 -3.04 -12.09 -2.53
N ALA A 134 -2.12 -13.03 -2.59
CA ALA A 134 -2.29 -14.35 -1.97
C ALA A 134 -2.52 -14.24 -0.46
N ARG A 135 -1.77 -13.37 0.22
CA ARG A 135 -1.91 -13.16 1.66
C ARG A 135 -3.19 -12.41 2.01
N ALA A 136 -3.50 -11.34 1.27
CA ALA A 136 -4.68 -10.52 1.52
C ALA A 136 -5.98 -11.30 1.31
N LEU A 137 -6.01 -12.21 0.35
CA LEU A 137 -7.21 -13.00 0.00
C LEU A 137 -7.26 -14.37 0.66
N ALA A 138 -6.29 -14.72 1.50
CA ALA A 138 -6.27 -15.97 2.24
C ALA A 138 -7.32 -15.96 3.37
N HIS A 139 -7.88 -17.12 3.69
CA HIS A 139 -8.84 -17.27 4.77
C HIS A 139 -8.18 -17.17 6.16
N ASP A 140 -6.94 -17.58 6.28
CA ASP A 140 -6.18 -17.63 7.54
C ASP A 140 -5.17 -16.46 7.66
N ARG A 141 -5.57 -15.30 7.24
CA ARG A 141 -4.72 -14.10 7.32
C ARG A 141 -4.22 -13.87 8.74
N ARG A 142 -2.93 -13.57 8.85
CA ARG A 142 -2.32 -13.10 10.10
C ARG A 142 -1.98 -11.64 9.96
N LEU A 143 -2.37 -10.85 10.96
CA LEU A 143 -2.16 -9.41 10.96
C LEU A 143 -1.49 -8.99 12.25
N LEU A 144 -0.69 -7.94 12.15
CA LEU A 144 -0.28 -7.17 13.31
C LEU A 144 -1.34 -6.10 13.52
N SER A 145 -2.02 -6.16 14.65
CA SER A 145 -3.13 -5.25 14.97
C SER A 145 -2.63 -3.99 15.65
N PRO A 146 -3.22 -2.83 15.34
CA PRO A 146 -2.80 -1.56 15.93
C PRO A 146 -3.25 -1.45 17.39
N GLN A 147 -2.33 -1.00 18.25
CA GLN A 147 -2.60 -0.63 19.64
C GLN A 147 -2.04 0.75 19.91
N THR A 148 -2.87 1.65 20.41
CA THR A 148 -2.41 2.95 20.87
C THR A 148 -1.70 2.79 22.20
N VAL A 149 -0.47 3.29 22.29
CA VAL A 149 0.34 3.23 23.51
C VAL A 149 0.51 4.64 24.03
N ALA A 150 0.15 4.86 25.32
CA ALA A 150 0.30 6.15 25.95
C ALA A 150 1.78 6.53 26.09
N HIS A 151 2.08 7.79 25.80
CA HIS A 151 3.43 8.32 25.94
C HIS A 151 3.39 9.72 26.58
N SER A 152 4.37 9.99 27.43
CA SER A 152 4.40 11.20 28.26
C SER A 152 4.68 12.50 27.51
N THR A 153 5.19 12.42 26.27
CA THR A 153 5.59 13.60 25.48
C THR A 153 4.49 14.16 24.58
N GLY A 154 3.30 13.55 24.56
CA GLY A 154 2.25 13.90 23.63
C GLY A 154 2.45 13.34 22.21
N ALA A 155 3.50 12.59 21.97
CA ALA A 155 3.69 11.89 20.71
C ALA A 155 2.64 10.77 20.52
N THR A 156 2.28 10.51 19.28
CA THR A 156 1.38 9.40 18.96
C THR A 156 2.20 8.12 18.78
N TYR A 157 1.92 7.12 19.61
CA TYR A 157 2.55 5.81 19.51
C TYR A 157 1.49 4.78 19.14
N THR A 158 1.66 4.16 17.98
CA THR A 158 0.86 3.00 17.57
C THR A 158 1.79 1.81 17.46
N LEU A 159 1.51 0.77 18.23
CA LEU A 159 2.25 -0.48 18.18
C LEU A 159 1.41 -1.50 17.41
N PHE A 160 2.00 -2.11 16.38
CA PHE A 160 1.34 -3.17 15.63
C PHE A 160 1.87 -4.52 16.12
N VAL A 161 0.99 -5.32 16.71
CA VAL A 161 1.36 -6.60 17.33
C VAL A 161 0.36 -7.70 16.96
N GLY A 162 0.86 -8.93 16.88
CA GLY A 162 0.05 -10.11 16.59
C GLY A 162 0.05 -11.11 17.71
#